data_e80289735eb78bbaf41d452b6e78465c
#
_entry.id   e80289735eb78bbaf41d452b6e78465c
#
_cell.length_a   1.000
_cell.length_b   1.000
_cell.length_c   1.000
_cell.angle_alpha   90.00
_cell.angle_beta   90.00
_cell.angle_gamma   90.00
#
_symmetry.space_group_name_H-M   'P 1'
#
loop_
_entity.id
_entity.type
_entity.pdbx_description
1 polymer ?
#
loop_
_entity_poly.entity_id
_entity_poly.type
_entity_poly.pdbx_seq_one_letter_code
_entity_poly.pdbx_strand_id
1 'polypeptide(L)'
;MSAKPGLLMFYPYMVHMAGEAASRFELVKMWEASDIDAAISAKGASVVAVLTTGQDYAINAALFDRLPALKLIVAVGSGYAGVDVASARSRGIMVANAGDTHSGDVADHAIGLAFGLVQQLVPGDAYVREGIWAEKGFPPHRRALSAHRFGILGMGLIGRAIAERLVPFGCEIGWWGPNPKAVPWQRHDSPLALAKWCTTLMVAARGDSLGLVNRDVIAAVGADGFIVNISRGGVIDEDALIEALRERRLAGAGLDVFREEPIPAARWRDVPGTILSAHMAGQTTEAIARLRGAAARNLLTALDGGAVVNEIMA
;
A
#
# COMPACT_ATOMS: atom_id res chain seq x y z
N MET A 1 -32.08 -18.03 -22.33
CA MET A 1 -31.41 -17.26 -21.27
C MET A 1 -30.34 -16.41 -21.94
N SER A 2 -30.33 -15.10 -21.75
CA SER A 2 -29.25 -14.24 -22.24
C SER A 2 -27.91 -14.69 -21.62
N ALA A 3 -26.84 -14.73 -22.43
CA ALA A 3 -25.51 -15.06 -21.92
C ALA A 3 -25.12 -14.04 -20.83
N LYS A 4 -24.48 -14.52 -19.75
CA LYS A 4 -23.98 -13.62 -18.71
C LYS A 4 -22.87 -12.73 -19.26
N PRO A 5 -22.81 -11.44 -18.87
CA PRO A 5 -21.70 -10.56 -19.21
C PRO A 5 -20.38 -11.04 -18.57
N GLY A 6 -19.25 -10.77 -19.23
CA GLY A 6 -17.94 -11.20 -18.78
C GLY A 6 -17.36 -10.31 -17.67
N LEU A 7 -16.72 -10.93 -16.67
CA LEU A 7 -15.88 -10.28 -15.67
C LEU A 7 -14.44 -10.80 -15.82
N LEU A 8 -13.52 -9.93 -16.26
CA LEU A 8 -12.10 -10.27 -16.41
C LEU A 8 -11.37 -10.13 -15.08
N MET A 9 -10.63 -11.17 -14.70
CA MET A 9 -9.85 -11.23 -13.44
C MET A 9 -8.48 -11.85 -13.67
N PHE A 10 -7.46 -11.39 -12.95
CA PHE A 10 -6.07 -11.82 -13.13
C PHE A 10 -5.57 -12.81 -12.07
N TYR A 11 -6.23 -12.92 -10.90
CA TYR A 11 -5.78 -13.75 -9.78
C TYR A 11 -6.93 -14.53 -9.13
N PRO A 12 -6.68 -15.75 -8.61
CA PRO A 12 -7.71 -16.61 -8.00
C PRO A 12 -8.49 -15.95 -6.86
N TYR A 13 -7.82 -15.18 -5.98
CA TYR A 13 -8.46 -14.54 -4.84
C TYR A 13 -9.50 -13.47 -5.25
N MET A 14 -9.45 -12.96 -6.48
CA MET A 14 -10.44 -11.99 -7.00
C MET A 14 -11.85 -12.55 -7.08
N VAL A 15 -12.00 -13.87 -7.21
CA VAL A 15 -13.31 -14.52 -7.12
C VAL A 15 -13.95 -14.26 -5.75
N HIS A 16 -13.15 -14.36 -4.68
CA HIS A 16 -13.59 -14.01 -3.34
C HIS A 16 -13.93 -12.52 -3.22
N MET A 17 -13.10 -11.65 -3.82
CA MET A 17 -13.30 -10.19 -3.79
C MET A 17 -14.53 -9.73 -4.59
N ALA A 18 -14.91 -10.43 -5.66
CA ALA A 18 -16.14 -10.17 -6.40
C ALA A 18 -17.41 -10.46 -5.56
N GLY A 19 -17.30 -11.29 -4.52
CA GLY A 19 -18.39 -11.57 -3.59
C GLY A 19 -19.62 -12.14 -4.28
N GLU A 20 -20.79 -11.66 -3.86
CA GLU A 20 -22.09 -12.06 -4.44
C GLU A 20 -22.25 -11.67 -5.92
N ALA A 21 -21.55 -10.60 -6.35
CA ALA A 21 -21.60 -10.16 -7.74
C ALA A 21 -21.04 -11.21 -8.71
N ALA A 22 -20.11 -12.07 -8.28
CA ALA A 22 -19.49 -13.11 -9.10
C ALA A 22 -20.54 -14.01 -9.79
N SER A 23 -21.65 -14.31 -9.12
CA SER A 23 -22.71 -15.18 -9.65
C SER A 23 -23.47 -14.57 -10.85
N ARG A 24 -23.41 -13.24 -11.02
CA ARG A 24 -24.06 -12.49 -12.11
C ARG A 24 -23.23 -12.43 -13.39
N PHE A 25 -21.95 -12.83 -13.34
CA PHE A 25 -21.00 -12.76 -14.46
C PHE A 25 -20.58 -14.13 -14.97
N GLU A 26 -20.11 -14.17 -16.23
CA GLU A 26 -19.21 -15.19 -16.71
C GLU A 26 -17.79 -14.77 -16.29
N LEU A 27 -17.12 -15.60 -15.44
CA LEU A 27 -15.79 -15.29 -14.91
C LEU A 27 -14.72 -15.62 -15.95
N VAL A 28 -14.03 -14.60 -16.45
CA VAL A 28 -12.90 -14.75 -17.39
C VAL A 28 -11.61 -14.72 -16.57
N LYS A 29 -11.10 -15.91 -16.26
CA LYS A 29 -10.03 -16.15 -15.29
C LYS A 29 -8.68 -16.31 -15.98
N MET A 30 -7.84 -15.30 -15.94
CA MET A 30 -6.57 -15.31 -16.67
C MET A 30 -5.55 -16.31 -16.13
N TRP A 31 -5.60 -16.66 -14.87
CA TRP A 31 -4.71 -17.70 -14.27
C TRP A 31 -5.02 -19.13 -14.72
N GLU A 32 -6.18 -19.39 -15.35
CA GLU A 32 -6.54 -20.68 -15.92
C GLU A 32 -6.16 -20.77 -17.42
N ALA A 33 -5.75 -19.63 -18.02
CA ALA A 33 -5.40 -19.57 -19.43
C ALA A 33 -3.91 -19.92 -19.65
N SER A 34 -3.62 -20.82 -20.58
CA SER A 34 -2.25 -21.09 -21.03
C SER A 34 -1.67 -19.94 -21.87
N ASP A 35 -2.54 -19.15 -22.50
CA ASP A 35 -2.23 -17.96 -23.28
C ASP A 35 -3.28 -16.88 -22.96
N ILE A 36 -2.83 -15.83 -22.27
CA ILE A 36 -3.69 -14.70 -21.85
C ILE A 36 -4.23 -13.96 -23.08
N ASP A 37 -3.41 -13.76 -24.10
CA ASP A 37 -3.80 -13.04 -25.30
C ASP A 37 -4.87 -13.78 -26.09
N ALA A 38 -4.74 -15.08 -26.24
CA ALA A 38 -5.75 -15.91 -26.86
C ALA A 38 -7.08 -15.91 -26.07
N ALA A 39 -7.00 -15.98 -24.73
CA ALA A 39 -8.17 -15.96 -23.85
C ALA A 39 -8.93 -14.62 -23.94
N ILE A 40 -8.20 -13.49 -23.95
CA ILE A 40 -8.80 -12.16 -24.13
C ILE A 40 -9.43 -12.05 -25.52
N SER A 41 -8.76 -12.54 -26.56
CA SER A 41 -9.31 -12.51 -27.93
C SER A 41 -10.60 -13.32 -28.08
N ALA A 42 -10.70 -14.45 -27.39
CA ALA A 42 -11.88 -15.32 -27.46
C ALA A 42 -13.08 -14.77 -26.66
N LYS A 43 -12.86 -14.09 -25.54
CA LYS A 43 -13.91 -13.69 -24.59
C LYS A 43 -14.07 -12.18 -24.43
N GLY A 44 -13.13 -11.36 -24.92
CA GLY A 44 -13.08 -9.92 -24.71
C GLY A 44 -14.33 -9.17 -25.12
N ALA A 45 -15.00 -9.59 -26.19
CA ALA A 45 -16.25 -8.95 -26.65
C ALA A 45 -17.40 -9.02 -25.63
N SER A 46 -17.39 -9.98 -24.70
CA SER A 46 -18.41 -10.14 -23.66
C SER A 46 -18.06 -9.44 -22.35
N VAL A 47 -16.78 -8.99 -22.18
CA VAL A 47 -16.28 -8.42 -20.93
C VAL A 47 -16.84 -7.01 -20.74
N VAL A 48 -17.61 -6.83 -19.66
CA VAL A 48 -18.17 -5.52 -19.28
C VAL A 48 -17.47 -4.92 -18.07
N ALA A 49 -16.74 -5.73 -17.30
CA ALA A 49 -15.99 -5.26 -16.13
C ALA A 49 -14.63 -5.98 -15.99
N VAL A 50 -13.67 -5.26 -15.41
CA VAL A 50 -12.36 -5.78 -15.00
C VAL A 50 -12.22 -5.63 -13.50
N LEU A 51 -11.81 -6.69 -12.80
CA LEU A 51 -11.42 -6.67 -11.41
C LEU A 51 -9.90 -6.87 -11.31
N THR A 52 -9.19 -5.93 -10.71
CA THR A 52 -7.72 -5.88 -10.68
C THR A 52 -7.17 -5.45 -9.32
N THR A 53 -5.90 -5.75 -9.04
CA THR A 53 -5.15 -5.13 -7.95
C THR A 53 -4.75 -3.68 -8.27
N GLY A 54 -4.80 -3.31 -9.55
CA GLY A 54 -4.33 -2.02 -10.04
C GLY A 54 -2.81 -1.89 -10.14
N GLN A 55 -2.05 -3.00 -10.16
CA GLN A 55 -0.58 -2.98 -10.16
C GLN A 55 0.09 -4.02 -11.06
N ASP A 56 -0.46 -5.23 -11.13
CA ASP A 56 0.27 -6.39 -11.67
C ASP A 56 0.07 -6.61 -13.18
N TYR A 57 -0.97 -6.03 -13.74
CA TYR A 57 -1.26 -6.09 -15.18
C TYR A 57 -1.55 -4.70 -15.71
N ALA A 58 -0.98 -4.37 -16.86
CA ALA A 58 -1.20 -3.07 -17.49
C ALA A 58 -2.63 -2.97 -18.04
N ILE A 59 -3.47 -2.25 -17.32
CA ILE A 59 -4.86 -1.95 -17.69
C ILE A 59 -4.87 -0.64 -18.48
N ASN A 60 -4.58 -0.73 -19.77
CA ASN A 60 -4.30 0.41 -20.64
C ASN A 60 -5.08 0.37 -21.96
N ALA A 61 -4.83 1.34 -22.84
CA ALA A 61 -5.49 1.47 -24.14
C ALA A 61 -5.46 0.19 -24.96
N ALA A 62 -4.33 -0.52 -24.99
CA ALA A 62 -4.19 -1.76 -25.76
C ALA A 62 -5.13 -2.87 -25.26
N LEU A 63 -5.35 -2.96 -23.94
CA LEU A 63 -6.35 -3.85 -23.38
C LEU A 63 -7.76 -3.38 -23.69
N PHE A 64 -8.05 -2.07 -23.59
CA PHE A 64 -9.39 -1.51 -23.83
C PHE A 64 -9.86 -1.76 -25.26
N ASP A 65 -8.97 -1.66 -26.25
CA ASP A 65 -9.26 -1.91 -27.66
C ASP A 65 -9.70 -3.37 -27.93
N ARG A 66 -9.36 -4.29 -27.01
CA ARG A 66 -9.75 -5.71 -27.05
C ARG A 66 -11.02 -6.01 -26.24
N LEU A 67 -11.53 -5.05 -25.49
CA LEU A 67 -12.68 -5.16 -24.60
C LEU A 67 -13.79 -4.15 -24.98
N PRO A 68 -14.41 -4.26 -26.17
CA PRO A 68 -15.29 -3.21 -26.70
C PRO A 68 -16.56 -2.99 -25.85
N ALA A 69 -16.96 -3.94 -25.01
CA ALA A 69 -18.09 -3.81 -24.12
C ALA A 69 -17.74 -3.33 -22.70
N LEU A 70 -16.45 -3.02 -22.44
CA LEU A 70 -15.95 -2.63 -21.11
C LEU A 70 -16.58 -1.32 -20.64
N LYS A 71 -17.15 -1.32 -19.43
CA LYS A 71 -17.81 -0.17 -18.81
C LYS A 71 -17.17 0.24 -17.49
N LEU A 72 -16.53 -0.73 -16.78
CA LEU A 72 -16.03 -0.51 -15.43
C LEU A 72 -14.73 -1.26 -15.16
N ILE A 73 -13.80 -0.59 -14.50
CA ILE A 73 -12.60 -1.16 -13.91
C ILE A 73 -12.68 -0.96 -12.41
N VAL A 74 -12.54 -2.04 -11.63
CA VAL A 74 -12.53 -2.02 -10.17
C VAL A 74 -11.16 -2.46 -9.67
N ALA A 75 -10.41 -1.56 -9.06
CA ALA A 75 -9.23 -1.89 -8.27
C ALA A 75 -9.65 -2.27 -6.86
N VAL A 76 -9.32 -3.49 -6.40
CA VAL A 76 -9.77 -4.02 -5.09
C VAL A 76 -9.13 -3.33 -3.90
N GLY A 77 -8.00 -2.64 -4.07
CA GLY A 77 -7.31 -1.87 -3.05
C GLY A 77 -7.44 -0.36 -3.27
N SER A 78 -6.67 0.42 -2.51
CA SER A 78 -6.55 1.88 -2.72
C SER A 78 -5.66 2.23 -3.92
N GLY A 79 -4.70 1.35 -4.28
CA GLY A 79 -3.77 1.57 -5.39
C GLY A 79 -4.41 1.26 -6.75
N TYR A 80 -4.07 2.09 -7.75
CA TYR A 80 -4.53 1.93 -9.14
C TYR A 80 -3.47 2.38 -10.17
N ALA A 81 -2.19 2.38 -9.78
CA ALA A 81 -1.10 2.88 -10.61
C ALA A 81 -0.93 2.14 -11.96
N GLY A 82 -1.36 0.87 -12.05
CA GLY A 82 -1.37 0.10 -13.29
C GLY A 82 -2.56 0.34 -14.20
N VAL A 83 -3.48 1.26 -13.83
CA VAL A 83 -4.66 1.59 -14.62
C VAL A 83 -4.47 2.94 -15.32
N ASP A 84 -4.54 2.97 -16.64
CA ASP A 84 -4.58 4.21 -17.42
C ASP A 84 -5.97 4.86 -17.31
N VAL A 85 -6.14 5.63 -16.23
CA VAL A 85 -7.41 6.29 -15.89
C VAL A 85 -7.81 7.28 -16.98
N ALA A 86 -6.87 8.04 -17.53
CA ALA A 86 -7.15 9.04 -18.56
C ALA A 86 -7.69 8.38 -19.84
N SER A 87 -7.03 7.31 -20.31
CA SER A 87 -7.47 6.54 -21.47
C SER A 87 -8.81 5.84 -21.24
N ALA A 88 -9.05 5.29 -20.03
CA ALA A 88 -10.32 4.67 -19.69
C ALA A 88 -11.47 5.69 -19.78
N ARG A 89 -11.31 6.85 -19.17
CA ARG A 89 -12.33 7.92 -19.16
C ARG A 89 -12.63 8.48 -20.53
N SER A 90 -11.62 8.68 -21.38
CA SER A 90 -11.83 9.15 -22.76
C SER A 90 -12.70 8.17 -23.59
N ARG A 91 -12.82 6.93 -23.14
CA ARG A 91 -13.65 5.86 -23.74
C ARG A 91 -14.98 5.66 -23.00
N GLY A 92 -15.30 6.48 -21.99
CA GLY A 92 -16.48 6.31 -21.16
C GLY A 92 -16.42 5.13 -20.19
N ILE A 93 -15.22 4.59 -19.93
CA ILE A 93 -15.00 3.52 -18.97
C ILE A 93 -14.81 4.13 -17.58
N MET A 94 -15.66 3.76 -16.62
CA MET A 94 -15.52 4.16 -15.22
C MET A 94 -14.37 3.42 -14.55
N VAL A 95 -13.66 4.09 -13.64
CA VAL A 95 -12.62 3.47 -12.83
C VAL A 95 -12.93 3.71 -11.37
N ALA A 96 -12.97 2.66 -10.57
CA ALA A 96 -13.22 2.73 -9.14
C ALA A 96 -12.14 2.00 -8.34
N ASN A 97 -11.92 2.44 -7.12
CA ASN A 97 -11.05 1.74 -6.16
C ASN A 97 -11.75 1.53 -4.81
N ALA A 98 -11.00 1.01 -3.84
CA ALA A 98 -11.52 0.76 -2.49
C ALA A 98 -11.84 2.03 -1.70
N GLY A 99 -11.38 3.21 -2.13
CA GLY A 99 -11.55 4.45 -1.37
C GLY A 99 -10.93 4.35 0.04
N ASP A 100 -11.70 4.76 1.05
CA ASP A 100 -11.27 4.78 2.46
C ASP A 100 -11.65 3.50 3.24
N THR A 101 -11.89 2.39 2.58
CA THR A 101 -12.41 1.18 3.24
C THR A 101 -11.44 0.50 4.20
N HIS A 102 -10.12 0.76 4.09
CA HIS A 102 -9.07 0.11 4.89
C HIS A 102 -7.95 1.05 5.36
N SER A 103 -8.09 2.35 5.17
CA SER A 103 -7.04 3.32 5.55
C SER A 103 -6.75 3.30 7.05
N GLY A 104 -7.77 3.05 7.87
CA GLY A 104 -7.63 2.89 9.31
C GLY A 104 -6.78 1.68 9.68
N ASP A 105 -7.06 0.53 9.08
CA ASP A 105 -6.31 -0.72 9.35
C ASP A 105 -4.84 -0.59 8.94
N VAL A 106 -4.58 0.02 7.77
CA VAL A 106 -3.21 0.28 7.30
C VAL A 106 -2.48 1.24 8.23
N ALA A 107 -3.18 2.27 8.74
CA ALA A 107 -2.59 3.21 9.69
C ALA A 107 -2.28 2.53 11.03
N ASP A 108 -3.15 1.65 11.55
CA ASP A 108 -2.91 0.87 12.76
C ASP A 108 -1.66 0.00 12.64
N HIS A 109 -1.51 -0.68 11.50
CA HIS A 109 -0.34 -1.50 11.21
C HIS A 109 0.94 -0.65 11.12
N ALA A 110 0.89 0.50 10.46
CA ALA A 110 2.01 1.44 10.36
C ALA A 110 2.47 1.93 11.75
N ILE A 111 1.52 2.25 12.64
CA ILE A 111 1.81 2.62 14.03
C ILE A 111 2.42 1.44 14.78
N GLY A 112 1.91 0.22 14.59
CA GLY A 112 2.48 -1.00 15.17
C GLY A 112 3.95 -1.19 14.79
N LEU A 113 4.30 -1.07 13.51
CA LEU A 113 5.69 -1.13 13.03
C LEU A 113 6.55 -0.02 13.64
N ALA A 114 6.07 1.23 13.62
CA ALA A 114 6.79 2.38 14.16
C ALA A 114 7.06 2.20 15.67
N PHE A 115 6.06 1.81 16.45
CA PHE A 115 6.22 1.61 17.89
C PHE A 115 7.08 0.39 18.20
N GLY A 116 6.97 -0.69 17.43
CA GLY A 116 7.85 -1.85 17.53
C GLY A 116 9.33 -1.48 17.39
N LEU A 117 9.66 -0.58 16.45
CA LEU A 117 11.00 -0.05 16.25
C LEU A 117 11.43 0.89 17.37
N VAL A 118 10.69 1.99 17.56
CA VAL A 118 11.04 3.07 18.49
C VAL A 118 11.11 2.59 19.94
N GLN A 119 10.22 1.66 20.32
CA GLN A 119 10.19 1.04 21.64
C GLN A 119 11.07 -0.21 21.74
N GLN A 120 11.75 -0.60 20.64
CA GLN A 120 12.63 -1.77 20.59
C GLN A 120 11.95 -3.06 21.10
N LEU A 121 10.68 -3.27 20.72
CA LEU A 121 9.89 -4.38 21.26
C LEU A 121 10.45 -5.74 20.82
N VAL A 122 10.83 -5.89 19.55
CA VAL A 122 11.37 -7.15 19.02
C VAL A 122 12.73 -7.49 19.65
N PRO A 123 13.74 -6.59 19.63
CA PRO A 123 15.01 -6.88 20.32
C PRO A 123 14.84 -7.03 21.84
N GLY A 124 13.88 -6.34 22.46
CA GLY A 124 13.57 -6.48 23.89
C GLY A 124 12.99 -7.87 24.24
N ASP A 125 12.11 -8.41 23.39
CA ASP A 125 11.60 -9.77 23.55
C ASP A 125 12.74 -10.80 23.43
N ALA A 126 13.60 -10.66 22.39
CA ALA A 126 14.77 -11.52 22.22
C ALA A 126 15.71 -11.45 23.41
N TYR A 127 15.99 -10.24 23.93
CA TYR A 127 16.85 -10.02 25.10
C TYR A 127 16.42 -10.83 26.33
N VAL A 128 15.11 -10.94 26.56
CA VAL A 128 14.56 -11.75 27.66
C VAL A 128 14.65 -13.24 27.34
N ARG A 129 14.23 -13.67 26.14
CA ARG A 129 14.18 -15.09 25.77
C ARG A 129 15.54 -15.75 25.70
N GLU A 130 16.57 -15.00 25.29
CA GLU A 130 17.95 -15.46 25.20
C GLU A 130 18.68 -15.43 26.55
N GLY A 131 18.01 -15.01 27.64
CA GLY A 131 18.56 -14.97 28.98
C GLY A 131 19.56 -13.83 29.23
N ILE A 132 19.75 -12.93 28.26
CA ILE A 132 20.73 -11.83 28.33
C ILE A 132 20.39 -10.89 29.50
N TRP A 133 19.13 -10.70 29.80
CA TRP A 133 18.71 -9.87 30.94
C TRP A 133 19.25 -10.39 32.27
N ALA A 134 19.23 -11.69 32.49
CA ALA A 134 19.79 -12.33 33.70
C ALA A 134 21.32 -12.17 33.80
N GLU A 135 21.99 -12.17 32.65
CA GLU A 135 23.47 -12.08 32.58
C GLU A 135 23.99 -10.65 32.62
N LYS A 136 23.33 -9.72 31.92
CA LYS A 136 23.83 -8.34 31.65
C LYS A 136 23.01 -7.24 32.32
N GLY A 137 21.91 -7.60 33.00
CA GLY A 137 21.01 -6.60 33.61
C GLY A 137 20.15 -5.87 32.59
N PHE A 138 19.70 -4.67 32.91
CA PHE A 138 18.80 -3.90 32.03
C PHE A 138 19.44 -3.51 30.71
N PRO A 139 18.67 -3.54 29.59
CA PRO A 139 19.15 -3.05 28.31
C PRO A 139 19.39 -1.54 28.34
N PRO A 140 20.12 -0.98 27.35
CA PRO A 140 20.32 0.47 27.21
C PRO A 140 18.98 1.24 27.20
N HIS A 141 19.01 2.46 27.72
CA HIS A 141 17.83 3.33 27.68
C HIS A 141 17.48 3.72 26.26
N ARG A 142 16.18 3.72 25.96
CA ARG A 142 15.62 4.25 24.71
C ARG A 142 14.99 5.62 24.95
N ARG A 143 14.74 6.36 23.86
CA ARG A 143 14.03 7.63 23.93
C ARG A 143 12.54 7.42 24.23
N ALA A 144 11.92 8.38 24.92
CA ALA A 144 10.46 8.40 25.09
C ALA A 144 9.77 8.57 23.73
N LEU A 145 8.59 7.98 23.57
CA LEU A 145 7.84 8.09 22.32
C LEU A 145 7.54 9.55 21.94
N SER A 146 7.16 10.38 22.92
CA SER A 146 6.90 11.82 22.73
C SER A 146 8.14 12.65 22.38
N ALA A 147 9.35 12.08 22.51
CA ALA A 147 10.59 12.74 22.08
C ALA A 147 10.92 12.47 20.60
N HIS A 148 10.12 11.65 19.90
CA HIS A 148 10.25 11.39 18.47
C HIS A 148 9.41 12.37 17.66
N ARG A 149 9.99 12.87 16.58
CA ARG A 149 9.31 13.65 15.55
C ARG A 149 8.93 12.73 14.39
N PHE A 150 7.64 12.64 14.11
CA PHE A 150 7.11 11.80 13.06
C PHE A 150 6.91 12.61 11.77
N GLY A 151 7.68 12.30 10.74
CA GLY A 151 7.54 12.86 9.40
C GLY A 151 6.67 11.97 8.52
N ILE A 152 5.56 12.47 8.00
CA ILE A 152 4.66 11.71 7.15
C ILE A 152 4.87 12.11 5.70
N LEU A 153 5.40 11.19 4.90
CA LEU A 153 5.60 11.35 3.48
C LEU A 153 4.35 10.89 2.73
N GLY A 154 3.49 11.86 2.37
CA GLY A 154 2.18 11.61 1.77
C GLY A 154 1.00 11.82 2.75
N MET A 155 0.30 12.95 2.63
CA MET A 155 -0.85 13.32 3.47
C MET A 155 -2.17 13.00 2.75
N GLY A 156 -2.30 11.74 2.27
CA GLY A 156 -3.54 11.14 1.78
C GLY A 156 -4.41 10.58 2.92
N LEU A 157 -5.36 9.71 2.61
CA LEU A 157 -6.23 9.07 3.60
C LEU A 157 -5.42 8.33 4.67
N ILE A 158 -4.47 7.49 4.26
CA ILE A 158 -3.63 6.72 5.19
C ILE A 158 -2.70 7.63 5.99
N GLY A 159 -2.00 8.57 5.33
CA GLY A 159 -1.09 9.48 6.03
C GLY A 159 -1.79 10.33 7.07
N ARG A 160 -3.00 10.81 6.77
CA ARG A 160 -3.85 11.52 7.74
C ARG A 160 -4.27 10.62 8.90
N ALA A 161 -4.69 9.40 8.62
CA ALA A 161 -5.08 8.43 9.65
C ALA A 161 -3.90 8.05 10.57
N ILE A 162 -2.65 7.99 10.05
CA ILE A 162 -1.42 7.83 10.84
C ILE A 162 -1.23 9.06 11.74
N ALA A 163 -1.30 10.27 11.18
CA ALA A 163 -1.12 11.51 11.95
C ALA A 163 -2.10 11.61 13.13
N GLU A 164 -3.39 11.36 12.87
CA GLU A 164 -4.44 11.39 13.88
C GLU A 164 -4.18 10.41 15.03
N ARG A 165 -3.62 9.22 14.73
CA ARG A 165 -3.25 8.22 15.74
C ARG A 165 -2.05 8.60 16.59
N LEU A 166 -1.14 9.40 16.06
CA LEU A 166 0.05 9.86 16.80
C LEU A 166 -0.26 10.98 17.80
N VAL A 167 -1.32 11.76 17.58
CA VAL A 167 -1.71 12.89 18.44
C VAL A 167 -1.85 12.50 19.92
N PRO A 168 -2.58 11.43 20.30
CA PRO A 168 -2.75 11.05 21.71
C PRO A 168 -1.44 10.67 22.42
N PHE A 169 -0.38 10.37 21.69
CA PHE A 169 0.93 10.02 22.25
C PHE A 169 1.84 11.22 22.46
N GLY A 170 1.36 12.43 22.15
CA GLY A 170 2.11 13.67 22.34
C GLY A 170 3.30 13.81 21.38
N CYS A 171 3.28 13.12 20.25
CA CYS A 171 4.35 13.20 19.26
C CYS A 171 4.25 14.48 18.42
N GLU A 172 5.40 15.06 18.06
CA GLU A 172 5.43 16.11 17.05
C GLU A 172 5.26 15.49 15.65
N ILE A 173 4.39 16.12 14.82
CA ILE A 173 4.03 15.63 13.50
C ILE A 173 4.33 16.69 12.46
N GLY A 174 5.11 16.31 11.45
CA GLY A 174 5.32 17.08 10.23
C GLY A 174 4.99 16.23 9.00
N TRP A 175 4.79 16.87 7.85
CA TRP A 175 4.48 16.10 6.64
C TRP A 175 4.99 16.76 5.38
N TRP A 176 5.08 15.98 4.31
CA TRP A 176 5.28 16.45 2.95
C TRP A 176 4.35 15.74 1.97
N GLY A 177 3.94 16.45 0.94
CA GLY A 177 3.22 15.94 -0.22
C GLY A 177 3.22 16.99 -1.34
N PRO A 178 3.01 16.59 -2.62
CA PRO A 178 3.09 17.52 -3.76
C PRO A 178 2.06 18.63 -3.67
N ASN A 179 0.88 18.34 -3.14
CA ASN A 179 -0.21 19.30 -3.05
C ASN A 179 -0.46 19.73 -1.61
N PRO A 180 -0.77 21.02 -1.35
CA PRO A 180 -1.18 21.49 -0.02
C PRO A 180 -2.45 20.76 0.46
N LYS A 181 -2.57 20.57 1.78
CA LYS A 181 -3.73 19.99 2.43
C LYS A 181 -4.13 20.85 3.63
N ALA A 182 -5.42 20.97 3.86
CA ALA A 182 -5.98 21.63 5.06
C ALA A 182 -5.90 20.66 6.25
N VAL A 183 -4.73 20.61 6.89
CA VAL A 183 -4.44 19.77 8.07
C VAL A 183 -3.65 20.63 9.08
N PRO A 184 -3.74 20.34 10.40
CA PRO A 184 -3.14 21.19 11.43
C PRO A 184 -1.61 21.02 11.56
N TRP A 185 -1.02 20.01 10.93
CA TRP A 185 0.41 19.70 11.07
C TRP A 185 1.27 20.50 10.08
N GLN A 186 2.51 20.76 10.48
CA GLN A 186 3.47 21.51 9.68
C GLN A 186 3.81 20.78 8.37
N ARG A 187 3.62 21.46 7.23
CA ARG A 187 4.12 20.99 5.93
C ARG A 187 5.56 21.43 5.74
N HIS A 188 6.40 20.50 5.25
CA HIS A 188 7.78 20.77 4.85
C HIS A 188 7.88 20.99 3.34
N ASP A 189 8.95 21.64 2.88
CA ASP A 189 9.11 22.05 1.47
C ASP A 189 9.50 20.90 0.55
N SER A 190 10.12 19.84 1.09
CA SER A 190 10.58 18.69 0.31
C SER A 190 10.66 17.42 1.17
N PRO A 191 10.73 16.22 0.55
CA PRO A 191 11.04 14.98 1.26
C PRO A 191 12.33 15.06 2.07
N LEU A 192 13.36 15.68 1.51
CA LEU A 192 14.65 15.88 2.18
C LEU A 192 14.55 16.81 3.40
N ALA A 193 13.76 17.90 3.29
CA ALA A 193 13.53 18.80 4.42
C ALA A 193 12.77 18.09 5.55
N LEU A 194 11.75 17.27 5.22
CA LEU A 194 11.02 16.45 6.16
C LEU A 194 11.95 15.42 6.84
N ALA A 195 12.79 14.73 6.08
CA ALA A 195 13.73 13.73 6.57
C ALA A 195 14.76 14.33 7.55
N LYS A 196 15.28 15.52 7.28
CA LYS A 196 16.18 16.27 8.19
C LYS A 196 15.51 16.66 9.49
N TRP A 197 14.21 16.90 9.46
CA TRP A 197 13.46 17.33 10.64
C TRP A 197 13.01 16.16 11.51
N CYS A 198 12.57 15.04 10.91
CA CYS A 198 11.98 13.94 11.64
C CYS A 198 13.03 12.97 12.20
N THR A 199 12.63 12.18 13.20
CA THR A 199 13.37 11.02 13.71
C THR A 199 12.73 9.69 13.28
N THR A 200 11.48 9.74 12.79
CA THR A 200 10.77 8.58 12.25
C THR A 200 10.03 9.01 11.00
N LEU A 201 10.43 8.48 9.85
CA LEU A 201 9.81 8.78 8.56
C LEU A 201 8.78 7.71 8.22
N MET A 202 7.49 8.10 8.16
CA MET A 202 6.36 7.25 7.78
C MET A 202 6.06 7.43 6.30
N VAL A 203 6.28 6.42 5.49
CA VAL A 203 6.10 6.49 4.03
C VAL A 203 4.70 6.00 3.68
N ALA A 204 3.81 6.96 3.35
CA ALA A 204 2.43 6.77 2.93
C ALA A 204 2.15 7.46 1.57
N ALA A 205 3.19 7.63 0.75
CA ALA A 205 3.12 8.23 -0.56
C ALA A 205 2.42 7.31 -1.58
N ARG A 206 2.01 7.89 -2.72
CA ARG A 206 1.44 7.09 -3.82
C ARG A 206 2.48 6.14 -4.40
N GLY A 207 2.02 4.99 -4.89
CA GLY A 207 2.88 3.95 -5.44
C GLY A 207 3.62 4.32 -6.73
N ASP A 208 3.17 5.36 -7.43
CA ASP A 208 3.83 5.93 -8.63
C ASP A 208 4.99 6.89 -8.28
N SER A 209 5.19 7.20 -7.00
CA SER A 209 6.28 8.06 -6.50
C SER A 209 7.59 7.27 -6.36
N LEU A 210 8.06 6.65 -7.46
CA LEU A 210 9.24 5.79 -7.46
C LEU A 210 10.50 6.56 -7.02
N GLY A 211 11.30 5.94 -6.12
CA GLY A 211 12.56 6.48 -5.64
C GLY A 211 12.45 7.79 -4.84
N LEU A 212 11.26 8.13 -4.36
CA LEU A 212 11.03 9.35 -3.58
C LEU A 212 11.86 9.38 -2.30
N VAL A 213 12.06 8.22 -1.67
CA VAL A 213 12.97 8.01 -0.54
C VAL A 213 14.28 7.43 -1.07
N ASN A 214 15.07 8.30 -1.67
CA ASN A 214 16.38 7.99 -2.22
C ASN A 214 17.48 7.95 -1.12
N ARG A 215 18.71 7.67 -1.52
CA ARG A 215 19.89 7.62 -0.64
C ARG A 215 20.04 8.88 0.24
N ASP A 216 19.80 10.07 -0.33
CA ASP A 216 19.96 11.34 0.40
C ASP A 216 18.88 11.51 1.46
N VAL A 217 17.64 11.13 1.16
CA VAL A 217 16.52 11.15 2.12
C VAL A 217 16.77 10.15 3.24
N ILE A 218 17.25 8.92 2.93
CA ILE A 218 17.61 7.90 3.93
C ILE A 218 18.72 8.43 4.84
N ALA A 219 19.78 8.99 4.28
CA ALA A 219 20.90 9.54 5.03
C ALA A 219 20.49 10.73 5.93
N ALA A 220 19.53 11.52 5.48
CA ALA A 220 19.03 12.68 6.22
C ALA A 220 18.21 12.32 7.47
N VAL A 221 17.58 11.14 7.51
CA VAL A 221 16.89 10.61 8.70
C VAL A 221 17.91 10.33 9.82
N GLY A 222 19.12 9.91 9.47
CA GLY A 222 20.27 9.79 10.38
C GLY A 222 20.32 8.50 11.18
N ALA A 223 21.46 8.30 11.87
CA ALA A 223 21.80 7.04 12.53
C ALA A 223 20.86 6.64 13.67
N ASP A 224 20.21 7.59 14.31
CA ASP A 224 19.24 7.35 15.39
C ASP A 224 17.78 7.29 14.88
N GLY A 225 17.60 7.40 13.57
CA GLY A 225 16.27 7.52 12.98
C GLY A 225 15.71 6.21 12.45
N PHE A 226 14.41 6.23 12.16
CA PHE A 226 13.64 5.07 11.68
C PHE A 226 12.87 5.41 10.41
N ILE A 227 12.66 4.40 9.55
CA ILE A 227 11.82 4.51 8.36
C ILE A 227 10.76 3.42 8.42
N VAL A 228 9.48 3.78 8.17
CA VAL A 228 8.38 2.83 8.06
C VAL A 228 7.74 2.97 6.69
N ASN A 229 7.64 1.87 5.94
CA ASN A 229 6.99 1.86 4.62
C ASN A 229 5.78 0.93 4.57
N ILE A 230 4.60 1.53 4.39
CA ILE A 230 3.33 0.83 4.18
C ILE A 230 2.68 1.23 2.84
N SER A 231 3.45 1.84 1.95
CA SER A 231 2.95 2.31 0.65
C SER A 231 3.25 1.31 -0.48
N ARG A 232 4.42 1.43 -1.11
CA ARG A 232 4.94 0.48 -2.12
C ARG A 232 6.45 0.39 -2.00
N GLY A 233 7.02 -0.80 -2.30
CA GLY A 233 8.46 -1.01 -2.20
C GLY A 233 9.28 -0.07 -3.08
N GLY A 234 8.86 0.16 -4.31
CA GLY A 234 9.56 1.05 -5.26
C GLY A 234 9.62 2.53 -4.86
N VAL A 235 8.89 2.96 -3.83
CA VAL A 235 8.97 4.34 -3.31
C VAL A 235 10.30 4.58 -2.58
N ILE A 236 10.92 3.52 -2.04
CA ILE A 236 12.23 3.58 -1.36
C ILE A 236 13.31 2.95 -2.24
N ASP A 237 14.50 3.54 -2.26
CA ASP A 237 15.72 2.88 -2.72
C ASP A 237 16.10 1.79 -1.72
N GLU A 238 15.62 0.57 -2.00
CA GLU A 238 15.74 -0.58 -1.09
C GLU A 238 17.22 -1.01 -0.90
N ASP A 239 18.06 -0.87 -1.93
CA ASP A 239 19.47 -1.19 -1.84
C ASP A 239 20.22 -0.20 -0.93
N ALA A 240 19.92 1.09 -1.08
CA ALA A 240 20.46 2.14 -0.20
C ALA A 240 19.95 1.99 1.24
N LEU A 241 18.70 1.55 1.45
CA LEU A 241 18.15 1.28 2.77
C LEU A 241 18.87 0.13 3.47
N ILE A 242 19.07 -1.00 2.78
CA ILE A 242 19.80 -2.17 3.29
C ILE A 242 21.23 -1.80 3.67
N GLU A 243 21.91 -1.04 2.80
CA GLU A 243 23.27 -0.55 3.06
C GLU A 243 23.33 0.32 4.32
N ALA A 244 22.40 1.29 4.44
CA ALA A 244 22.34 2.19 5.59
C ALA A 244 22.10 1.44 6.92
N LEU A 245 21.27 0.41 6.92
CA LEU A 245 20.98 -0.44 8.08
C LEU A 245 22.23 -1.27 8.48
N ARG A 246 22.88 -1.92 7.50
CA ARG A 246 24.09 -2.73 7.74
C ARG A 246 25.25 -1.91 8.28
N GLU A 247 25.40 -0.69 7.79
CA GLU A 247 26.42 0.25 8.22
C GLU A 247 26.02 1.07 9.46
N ARG A 248 24.84 0.80 10.05
CA ARG A 248 24.30 1.53 11.21
C ARG A 248 24.19 3.04 10.99
N ARG A 249 23.98 3.46 9.74
CA ARG A 249 23.66 4.85 9.38
C ARG A 249 22.17 5.16 9.52
N LEU A 250 21.36 4.13 9.81
CA LEU A 250 19.95 4.21 10.17
C LEU A 250 19.72 3.21 11.33
N ALA A 251 18.91 3.58 12.33
CA ALA A 251 18.62 2.75 13.49
C ALA A 251 17.73 1.54 13.16
N GLY A 252 16.76 1.71 12.26
CA GLY A 252 15.91 0.61 11.86
C GLY A 252 14.87 0.97 10.80
N ALA A 253 14.23 -0.08 10.26
CA ALA A 253 13.16 0.04 9.29
C ALA A 253 12.01 -0.94 9.55
N GLY A 254 10.76 -0.46 9.42
CA GLY A 254 9.54 -1.26 9.44
C GLY A 254 8.95 -1.33 8.04
N LEU A 255 8.88 -2.51 7.45
CA LEU A 255 8.47 -2.65 6.06
C LEU A 255 7.32 -3.66 5.92
N ASP A 256 6.23 -3.21 5.32
CA ASP A 256 5.12 -4.07 4.93
C ASP A 256 5.12 -4.37 3.42
N VAL A 257 5.90 -3.59 2.65
CA VAL A 257 5.95 -3.66 1.19
C VAL A 257 7.40 -3.65 0.69
N PHE A 258 7.63 -4.33 -0.45
CA PHE A 258 8.96 -4.58 -1.00
C PHE A 258 8.97 -4.31 -2.51
N ARG A 259 10.19 -4.11 -3.05
CA ARG A 259 10.38 -3.89 -4.48
C ARG A 259 9.96 -5.10 -5.32
N GLU A 260 10.21 -6.30 -4.80
CA GLU A 260 9.78 -7.58 -5.34
C GLU A 260 8.93 -8.30 -4.31
N GLU A 261 7.75 -8.75 -4.69
CA GLU A 261 6.82 -9.47 -3.81
C GLU A 261 6.30 -10.73 -4.50
N PRO A 262 6.41 -11.93 -3.87
CA PRO A 262 7.04 -12.21 -2.57
C PRO A 262 8.56 -12.01 -2.57
N ILE A 263 9.10 -11.49 -1.47
CA ILE A 263 10.55 -11.24 -1.35
C ILE A 263 11.35 -12.55 -1.21
N PRO A 264 12.54 -12.66 -1.82
CA PRO A 264 13.48 -13.73 -1.50
C PRO A 264 13.95 -13.62 -0.04
N ALA A 265 13.79 -14.68 0.74
CA ALA A 265 14.13 -14.68 2.16
C ALA A 265 15.59 -14.27 2.44
N ALA A 266 16.54 -14.59 1.54
CA ALA A 266 17.94 -14.25 1.68
C ALA A 266 18.22 -12.75 1.66
N ARG A 267 17.34 -11.93 1.05
CA ARG A 267 17.58 -10.49 0.89
C ARG A 267 17.58 -9.74 2.21
N TRP A 268 16.70 -10.11 3.13
CA TRP A 268 16.46 -9.39 4.38
C TRP A 268 16.87 -10.16 5.64
N ARG A 269 17.23 -11.47 5.52
CA ARG A 269 17.52 -12.36 6.67
C ARG A 269 18.50 -11.77 7.66
N ASP A 270 19.57 -11.17 7.17
CA ASP A 270 20.68 -10.67 7.98
C ASP A 270 20.78 -9.14 7.98
N VAL A 271 19.65 -8.45 7.71
CA VAL A 271 19.59 -6.98 7.78
C VAL A 271 19.14 -6.58 9.17
N PRO A 272 20.03 -5.91 9.95
CA PRO A 272 19.73 -5.58 11.35
C PRO A 272 18.67 -4.48 11.46
N GLY A 273 18.01 -4.40 12.63
CA GLY A 273 17.09 -3.31 12.96
C GLY A 273 15.80 -3.31 12.14
N THR A 274 15.40 -4.46 11.57
CA THR A 274 14.19 -4.53 10.73
C THR A 274 13.01 -5.20 11.43
N ILE A 275 11.81 -4.70 11.14
CA ILE A 275 10.53 -5.38 11.39
C ILE A 275 9.83 -5.51 10.04
N LEU A 276 9.57 -6.74 9.62
CA LEU A 276 9.04 -7.03 8.28
C LEU A 276 7.68 -7.69 8.40
N SER A 277 6.76 -7.30 7.50
CA SER A 277 5.45 -7.94 7.35
C SER A 277 5.13 -8.16 5.86
N ALA A 278 4.26 -9.11 5.56
CA ALA A 278 4.08 -9.65 4.21
C ALA A 278 2.93 -8.97 3.47
N HIS A 279 3.01 -7.65 3.25
CA HIS A 279 2.00 -6.80 2.59
C HIS A 279 0.60 -7.03 3.20
N MET A 280 0.56 -7.01 4.54
CA MET A 280 -0.64 -7.38 5.30
C MET A 280 -1.28 -6.21 6.04
N ALA A 281 -0.79 -4.99 5.89
CA ALA A 281 -1.30 -3.83 6.60
C ALA A 281 -2.82 -3.61 6.41
N GLY A 282 -3.34 -3.92 5.23
CA GLY A 282 -4.78 -3.86 4.93
C GLY A 282 -5.51 -5.21 4.99
N GLN A 283 -4.90 -6.25 5.54
CA GLN A 283 -5.40 -7.64 5.49
C GLN A 283 -6.16 -8.04 6.79
N THR A 284 -6.89 -7.12 7.42
CA THR A 284 -7.76 -7.47 8.53
C THR A 284 -9.07 -8.10 8.03
N THR A 285 -9.70 -8.95 8.84
CA THR A 285 -11.00 -9.55 8.51
C THR A 285 -12.03 -8.49 8.14
N GLU A 286 -12.07 -7.40 8.88
CA GLU A 286 -12.99 -6.29 8.71
C GLU A 286 -12.67 -5.47 7.45
N ALA A 287 -11.39 -5.21 7.17
CA ALA A 287 -10.98 -4.52 5.96
C ALA A 287 -11.33 -5.33 4.71
N ILE A 288 -11.03 -6.63 4.70
CA ILE A 288 -11.37 -7.53 3.58
C ILE A 288 -12.88 -7.59 3.36
N ALA A 289 -13.69 -7.63 4.42
CA ALA A 289 -15.15 -7.60 4.29
C ALA A 289 -15.64 -6.28 3.66
N ARG A 290 -15.07 -5.13 4.08
CA ARG A 290 -15.40 -3.81 3.50
C ARG A 290 -14.94 -3.69 2.04
N LEU A 291 -13.72 -4.14 1.71
CA LEU A 291 -13.18 -4.15 0.35
C LEU A 291 -14.06 -4.99 -0.59
N ARG A 292 -14.39 -6.21 -0.16
CA ARG A 292 -15.28 -7.11 -0.88
C ARG A 292 -16.66 -6.50 -1.13
N GLY A 293 -17.26 -5.89 -0.09
CA GLY A 293 -18.54 -5.21 -0.22
C GLY A 293 -18.51 -4.02 -1.20
N ALA A 294 -17.42 -3.23 -1.20
CA ALA A 294 -17.24 -2.13 -2.14
C ALA A 294 -17.06 -2.64 -3.59
N ALA A 295 -16.21 -3.66 -3.78
CA ALA A 295 -15.99 -4.27 -5.10
C ALA A 295 -17.31 -4.87 -5.67
N ALA A 296 -18.04 -5.64 -4.86
CA ALA A 296 -19.31 -6.24 -5.27
C ALA A 296 -20.34 -5.18 -5.68
N ARG A 297 -20.50 -4.11 -4.90
CA ARG A 297 -21.42 -2.99 -5.25
C ARG A 297 -21.02 -2.36 -6.59
N ASN A 298 -19.76 -2.05 -6.80
CA ASN A 298 -19.29 -1.44 -8.05
C ASN A 298 -19.49 -2.37 -9.25
N LEU A 299 -19.23 -3.67 -9.10
CA LEU A 299 -19.47 -4.67 -10.16
C LEU A 299 -20.94 -4.76 -10.54
N LEU A 300 -21.87 -4.73 -9.55
CA LEU A 300 -23.32 -4.71 -9.83
C LEU A 300 -23.73 -3.42 -10.54
N THR A 301 -23.09 -2.29 -10.22
CA THR A 301 -23.33 -1.01 -10.93
C THR A 301 -23.06 -1.13 -12.43
N ALA A 302 -22.04 -1.87 -12.87
CA ALA A 302 -21.75 -2.09 -14.28
C ALA A 302 -22.91 -2.83 -15.02
N LEU A 303 -23.68 -3.63 -14.29
CA LEU A 303 -24.82 -4.38 -14.83
C LEU A 303 -26.12 -3.54 -14.81
N ASP A 304 -26.36 -2.86 -13.72
CA ASP A 304 -27.66 -2.27 -13.40
C ASP A 304 -27.71 -0.75 -13.69
N GLY A 305 -26.57 -0.12 -14.02
CA GLY A 305 -26.52 1.28 -14.47
C GLY A 305 -26.68 2.31 -13.35
N GLY A 306 -26.05 2.10 -12.20
CA GLY A 306 -26.06 3.03 -11.06
C GLY A 306 -24.82 3.91 -10.94
N ALA A 307 -24.68 4.64 -9.83
CA ALA A 307 -23.50 5.43 -9.51
C ALA A 307 -22.40 4.54 -8.90
N VAL A 308 -21.19 4.69 -9.40
CA VAL A 308 -19.99 3.99 -8.90
C VAL A 308 -19.55 4.63 -7.60
N VAL A 309 -19.23 3.80 -6.60
CA VAL A 309 -18.69 4.24 -5.32
C VAL A 309 -17.17 4.35 -5.43
N ASN A 310 -16.60 5.46 -4.92
CA ASN A 310 -15.18 5.76 -4.99
C ASN A 310 -14.63 5.80 -6.44
N GLU A 311 -15.38 6.45 -7.32
CA GLU A 311 -14.92 6.70 -8.68
C GLU A 311 -13.66 7.57 -8.66
N ILE A 312 -12.67 7.18 -9.45
CA ILE A 312 -11.43 7.92 -9.61
C ILE A 312 -11.65 8.96 -10.70
N MET A 313 -11.71 10.22 -10.26
CA MET A 313 -11.73 11.38 -11.15
C MET A 313 -10.29 11.79 -11.42
N ALA A 314 -9.81 11.66 -12.66
CA ALA A 314 -8.42 11.96 -13.05
C ALA A 314 -8.03 13.42 -12.77
#